data_2a27e6b4cc8a6c98a6845d705da63584
#
_entry.id   2a27e6b4cc8a6c98a6845d705da63584
#
_cell.length_a   1.000
_cell.length_b   1.000
_cell.length_c   1.000
_cell.angle_alpha   90.00
_cell.angle_beta   90.00
_cell.angle_gamma   90.00
#
_symmetry.space_group_name_H-M   'P 1'
#
loop_
_entity.id
_entity.type
_entity.pdbx_description
1 polymer ?
#
loop_
_entity_poly.entity_id
_entity_poly.type
_entity_poly.pdbx_seq_one_letter_code
_entity_poly.pdbx_strand_id
1 'polypeptide(L)'
;MLPSGPGGVLQELVVYDLPVAKVIIFGIISKYMEKKIKIAVGLSGGVDSSVAALLLKQRGDCDLIGIYMQNWHDTEGTLHGDCEWEEEKTLAEMVAKKIGIPFHFVDLSDIYRKRVVDYMFDEYEHGRTPNPDVLCNREIKFDAFLQEAIALGADYVATGHYCRKEEYLDSRGRKLYRLIAGADKNKDQSYFLCQLSQEQLSRALFPIGDLPKPEVRRLAAEAGLPSATRKDSQGICFVGKVDLPVFLQQKLKPKEGDVVEIFAKPQERVFSKAESRKLTDPYPTQPAEYPAITLEELERLSTPAVYTPQEGKVVGVHQGAQFYTIGQRRGLDIGGHKESLFIISIDIDSNTIYVGEGQSHPGLYRSAIKIPNNRLHWINPLAREQFVALPEPELCKSKEGGRDVPPSGIDCMVRIRYRQPLERARLFRGPDALYILFENPQRGITPGQFAAWYHPQSQELLGSGVI
;
A
#
# COMPACT_ATOMS: atom_id res chain seq x y z
N MET A 1 9.96 41.47 -56.31
CA MET A 1 9.77 41.88 -54.92
C MET A 1 9.15 40.72 -54.16
N LEU A 2 9.95 39.99 -53.50
CA LEU A 2 9.50 38.94 -52.52
C LEU A 2 10.22 39.20 -51.20
N PRO A 3 9.59 39.15 -50.02
CA PRO A 3 10.22 39.45 -48.76
C PRO A 3 11.07 38.27 -48.29
N SER A 4 12.26 38.59 -47.80
CA SER A 4 13.23 37.71 -47.19
C SER A 4 12.73 37.15 -45.88
N GLY A 5 12.66 35.81 -45.76
CA GLY A 5 12.46 35.08 -44.50
C GLY A 5 13.73 35.07 -43.63
N PRO A 6 13.63 34.75 -42.34
CA PRO A 6 14.75 34.81 -41.40
C PRO A 6 15.67 33.58 -41.55
N GLY A 7 16.61 33.69 -42.50
CA GLY A 7 17.61 32.64 -42.81
C GLY A 7 19.05 33.08 -42.59
N GLY A 8 19.30 34.05 -41.70
CA GLY A 8 20.57 34.75 -41.65
C GLY A 8 21.52 34.50 -40.48
N VAL A 9 21.33 33.46 -39.64
CA VAL A 9 22.22 33.25 -38.48
C VAL A 9 23.04 31.95 -38.53
N LEU A 10 22.84 31.12 -39.55
CA LEU A 10 23.56 29.84 -39.68
C LEU A 10 24.72 29.83 -40.71
N GLN A 11 25.01 30.96 -41.35
CA GLN A 11 26.03 31.02 -42.47
C GLN A 11 27.41 31.56 -42.08
N GLU A 12 27.65 31.91 -40.80
CA GLU A 12 28.98 32.36 -40.35
C GLU A 12 29.61 31.52 -39.26
N LEU A 13 29.34 30.22 -39.21
CA LEU A 13 30.19 29.31 -38.45
C LEU A 13 31.36 28.86 -39.32
N VAL A 14 32.42 29.68 -39.32
CA VAL A 14 33.72 29.31 -39.86
C VAL A 14 34.21 28.09 -39.09
N VAL A 15 34.17 26.94 -39.73
CA VAL A 15 34.66 25.69 -39.19
C VAL A 15 36.18 25.73 -39.14
N TYR A 16 36.75 26.09 -38.01
CA TYR A 16 38.16 25.85 -37.75
C TYR A 16 38.35 24.33 -37.61
N ASP A 17 39.14 23.80 -38.53
CA ASP A 17 39.42 22.35 -38.61
C ASP A 17 40.47 21.93 -37.55
N LEU A 18 40.12 22.07 -36.26
CA LEU A 18 40.88 21.59 -35.13
C LEU A 18 40.07 20.50 -34.43
N PRO A 19 40.60 19.26 -34.30
CA PRO A 19 39.88 18.11 -33.71
C PRO A 19 39.33 18.39 -32.30
N VAL A 20 40.06 19.22 -31.51
CA VAL A 20 39.70 19.58 -30.15
C VAL A 20 38.49 20.53 -30.09
N ALA A 21 38.36 21.46 -31.04
CA ALA A 21 37.25 22.41 -31.09
C ALA A 21 35.93 21.70 -31.45
N LYS A 22 35.96 20.72 -32.36
CA LYS A 22 34.78 19.92 -32.70
C LYS A 22 34.24 19.12 -31.51
N VAL A 23 35.14 18.54 -30.69
CA VAL A 23 34.74 17.77 -29.48
C VAL A 23 34.14 18.69 -28.40
N ILE A 24 34.74 19.89 -28.21
CA ILE A 24 34.23 20.85 -27.22
C ILE A 24 32.87 21.43 -27.65
N ILE A 25 32.72 21.83 -28.92
CA ILE A 25 31.46 22.38 -29.46
C ILE A 25 30.37 21.30 -29.46
N PHE A 26 30.67 20.04 -29.86
CA PHE A 26 29.71 18.94 -29.80
C PHE A 26 29.34 18.58 -28.36
N GLY A 27 30.28 18.59 -27.43
CA GLY A 27 30.04 18.43 -26.00
C GLY A 27 29.19 19.54 -25.38
N ILE A 28 29.44 20.81 -25.81
CA ILE A 28 28.64 21.96 -25.36
C ILE A 28 27.23 21.90 -25.96
N ILE A 29 27.10 21.64 -27.27
CA ILE A 29 25.80 21.52 -27.94
C ILE A 29 25.02 20.31 -27.41
N SER A 30 25.66 19.15 -27.17
CA SER A 30 25.04 18.00 -26.54
C SER A 30 24.55 18.33 -25.13
N LYS A 31 25.31 19.06 -24.33
CA LYS A 31 24.93 19.50 -22.98
C LYS A 31 23.80 20.54 -22.99
N TYR A 32 23.68 21.35 -24.06
CA TYR A 32 22.57 22.31 -24.23
C TYR A 32 21.34 21.70 -24.90
N MET A 33 21.43 20.50 -25.49
CA MET A 33 20.31 19.80 -26.13
C MET A 33 19.74 18.65 -25.29
N GLU A 34 20.33 18.27 -24.17
CA GLU A 34 19.70 17.34 -23.26
C GLU A 34 18.52 18.04 -22.56
N LYS A 35 17.30 17.73 -23.03
CA LYS A 35 16.07 18.14 -22.36
C LYS A 35 16.16 17.66 -20.92
N LYS A 36 16.25 18.62 -19.97
CA LYS A 36 16.21 18.26 -18.55
C LYS A 36 14.94 17.48 -18.24
N ILE A 37 15.09 16.40 -17.51
CA ILE A 37 13.97 15.63 -16.99
C ILE A 37 13.12 16.54 -16.10
N LYS A 38 11.81 16.57 -16.33
CA LYS A 38 10.87 17.34 -15.53
C LYS A 38 10.14 16.42 -14.56
N ILE A 39 10.17 16.77 -13.29
CA ILE A 39 9.56 15.97 -12.22
C ILE A 39 8.47 16.78 -11.51
N ALA A 40 7.27 16.21 -11.44
CA ALA A 40 6.19 16.74 -10.61
C ALA A 40 6.28 16.14 -9.20
N VAL A 41 6.37 17.00 -8.19
CA VAL A 41 6.38 16.56 -6.79
C VAL A 41 4.99 16.78 -6.20
N GLY A 42 4.35 15.70 -5.74
CA GLY A 42 3.10 15.78 -5.00
C GLY A 42 3.34 16.39 -3.61
N LEU A 43 3.03 17.67 -3.45
CA LEU A 43 3.18 18.41 -2.20
C LEU A 43 1.88 18.35 -1.39
N SER A 44 1.89 17.68 -0.24
CA SER A 44 0.73 17.55 0.66
C SER A 44 0.73 18.54 1.83
N GLY A 45 1.64 19.52 1.83
CA GLY A 45 1.88 20.36 3.02
C GLY A 45 2.59 19.64 4.17
N GLY A 46 2.83 18.32 4.07
CA GLY A 46 3.54 17.53 5.07
C GLY A 46 5.06 17.59 4.92
N VAL A 47 5.78 17.20 5.99
CA VAL A 47 7.25 17.18 6.04
C VAL A 47 7.86 16.30 4.97
N ASP A 48 7.30 15.12 4.75
CA ASP A 48 7.88 14.08 3.90
C ASP A 48 7.91 14.49 2.42
N SER A 49 6.81 15.02 1.90
CA SER A 49 6.73 15.55 0.53
C SER A 49 7.61 16.79 0.33
N SER A 50 7.72 17.61 1.37
CA SER A 50 8.55 18.82 1.34
C SER A 50 10.03 18.48 1.24
N VAL A 51 10.50 17.48 2.00
CA VAL A 51 11.90 17.01 1.94
C VAL A 51 12.17 16.27 0.64
N ALA A 52 11.21 15.51 0.12
CA ALA A 52 11.33 14.89 -1.20
C ALA A 52 11.60 15.94 -2.30
N ALA A 53 10.85 17.06 -2.28
CA ALA A 53 11.08 18.18 -3.20
C ALA A 53 12.43 18.86 -2.98
N LEU A 54 12.85 19.08 -1.73
CA LEU A 54 14.13 19.67 -1.37
C LEU A 54 15.30 18.85 -1.93
N LEU A 55 15.29 17.55 -1.70
CA LEU A 55 16.37 16.63 -2.15
C LEU A 55 16.49 16.62 -3.68
N LEU A 56 15.36 16.56 -4.39
CA LEU A 56 15.36 16.65 -5.85
C LEU A 56 15.88 18.00 -6.35
N LYS A 57 15.54 19.10 -5.68
CA LYS A 57 16.06 20.43 -6.02
C LYS A 57 17.56 20.53 -5.83
N GLN A 58 18.08 19.96 -4.75
CA GLN A 58 19.51 19.95 -4.45
C GLN A 58 20.33 19.12 -5.44
N ARG A 59 19.75 18.10 -6.06
CA ARG A 59 20.40 17.35 -7.14
C ARG A 59 20.76 18.23 -8.33
N GLY A 60 19.89 19.16 -8.70
CA GLY A 60 20.14 20.15 -9.74
C GLY A 60 20.11 19.65 -11.19
N ASP A 61 19.88 18.34 -11.39
CA ASP A 61 19.88 17.66 -12.70
C ASP A 61 18.49 17.58 -13.36
N CYS A 62 17.45 18.13 -12.74
CA CYS A 62 16.08 18.08 -13.20
C CYS A 62 15.35 19.41 -12.98
N ASP A 63 14.31 19.62 -13.77
CA ASP A 63 13.34 20.70 -13.56
C ASP A 63 12.21 20.19 -12.68
N LEU A 64 11.78 20.98 -11.69
CA LEU A 64 10.76 20.60 -10.73
C LEU A 64 9.52 21.46 -10.85
N ILE A 65 8.36 20.84 -10.64
CA ILE A 65 7.09 21.53 -10.34
C ILE A 65 6.49 20.90 -9.08
N GLY A 66 5.98 21.73 -8.18
CA GLY A 66 5.20 21.30 -7.02
C GLY A 66 3.72 21.28 -7.39
N ILE A 67 3.01 20.21 -7.06
CA ILE A 67 1.57 20.11 -7.31
C ILE A 67 0.89 19.70 -6.00
N TYR A 68 -0.10 20.48 -5.57
CA TYR A 68 -1.03 20.09 -4.52
C TYR A 68 -2.28 19.49 -5.16
N MET A 69 -2.68 18.30 -4.71
CA MET A 69 -3.92 17.64 -5.13
C MET A 69 -4.97 17.79 -4.05
N GLN A 70 -6.11 18.34 -4.42
CA GLN A 70 -7.31 18.29 -3.61
C GLN A 70 -8.11 17.05 -3.99
N ASN A 71 -8.38 16.19 -3.02
CA ASN A 71 -9.08 14.92 -3.26
C ASN A 71 -10.40 14.80 -2.49
N TRP A 72 -10.69 15.76 -1.61
CA TRP A 72 -11.92 15.74 -0.81
C TRP A 72 -12.37 17.15 -0.45
N HIS A 73 -13.69 17.42 -0.55
CA HIS A 73 -14.29 18.71 -0.20
C HIS A 73 -15.21 18.64 1.01
N ASP A 74 -15.74 17.44 1.30
CA ASP A 74 -16.81 17.28 2.27
C ASP A 74 -16.25 17.23 3.70
N THR A 75 -16.90 17.94 4.63
CA THR A 75 -16.56 17.92 6.04
C THR A 75 -17.46 17.01 6.86
N GLU A 76 -18.49 16.42 6.21
CA GLU A 76 -19.46 15.56 6.87
C GLU A 76 -18.79 14.27 7.36
N GLY A 77 -18.93 13.95 8.66
CA GLY A 77 -18.29 12.80 9.29
C GLY A 77 -16.81 12.99 9.66
N THR A 78 -16.20 14.14 9.36
CA THR A 78 -14.86 14.47 9.86
C THR A 78 -14.92 14.93 11.32
N LEU A 79 -13.91 14.51 12.14
CA LEU A 79 -13.93 14.75 13.60
C LEU A 79 -13.83 16.23 14.02
N HIS A 80 -13.42 17.12 13.11
CA HIS A 80 -13.15 18.52 13.46
C HIS A 80 -13.97 19.54 12.67
N GLY A 81 -14.76 19.12 11.67
CA GLY A 81 -15.58 20.04 10.88
C GLY A 81 -14.81 21.12 10.10
N ASP A 82 -13.49 21.14 10.22
CA ASP A 82 -12.62 22.13 9.62
C ASP A 82 -12.03 21.62 8.30
N CYS A 83 -11.97 22.51 7.33
CA CYS A 83 -11.44 22.24 6.00
C CYS A 83 -9.91 22.30 6.01
N GLU A 84 -9.25 21.23 6.51
CA GLU A 84 -7.78 21.18 6.63
C GLU A 84 -7.05 21.37 5.28
N TRP A 85 -7.73 21.13 4.15
CA TRP A 85 -7.11 21.21 2.84
C TRP A 85 -6.62 22.61 2.43
N GLU A 86 -7.29 23.68 2.87
CA GLU A 86 -6.88 25.06 2.58
C GLU A 86 -5.56 25.40 3.28
N GLU A 87 -5.43 24.96 4.53
CA GLU A 87 -4.19 25.11 5.30
C GLU A 87 -3.07 24.26 4.70
N GLU A 88 -3.36 23.02 4.30
CA GLU A 88 -2.42 22.12 3.65
C GLU A 88 -1.93 22.66 2.31
N LYS A 89 -2.85 23.16 1.47
CA LYS A 89 -2.53 23.83 0.21
C LYS A 89 -1.63 25.06 0.42
N THR A 90 -2.01 25.91 1.37
CA THR A 90 -1.23 27.12 1.71
C THR A 90 0.19 26.73 2.12
N LEU A 91 0.32 25.72 2.97
CA LEU A 91 1.62 25.25 3.42
C LEU A 91 2.44 24.62 2.27
N ALA A 92 1.80 23.87 1.38
CA ALA A 92 2.45 23.32 0.19
C ALA A 92 2.96 24.41 -0.75
N GLU A 93 2.18 25.49 -0.94
CA GLU A 93 2.58 26.65 -1.71
C GLU A 93 3.77 27.39 -1.09
N MET A 94 3.73 27.59 0.23
CA MET A 94 4.86 28.18 0.97
C MET A 94 6.14 27.35 0.84
N VAL A 95 6.02 26.00 0.88
CA VAL A 95 7.14 25.07 0.65
C VAL A 95 7.69 25.24 -0.75
N ALA A 96 6.83 25.22 -1.78
CA ALA A 96 7.23 25.41 -3.17
C ALA A 96 7.97 26.74 -3.38
N LYS A 97 7.45 27.83 -2.80
CA LYS A 97 8.09 29.16 -2.81
C LYS A 97 9.46 29.15 -2.11
N LYS A 98 9.56 28.50 -0.95
CA LYS A 98 10.81 28.40 -0.17
C LYS A 98 11.89 27.63 -0.95
N ILE A 99 11.51 26.55 -1.64
CA ILE A 99 12.41 25.72 -2.44
C ILE A 99 12.74 26.39 -3.81
N GLY A 100 11.92 27.34 -4.24
CA GLY A 100 12.07 28.03 -5.54
C GLY A 100 11.68 27.14 -6.72
N ILE A 101 10.47 26.54 -6.65
CA ILE A 101 9.85 25.74 -7.72
C ILE A 101 8.46 26.30 -8.05
N PRO A 102 7.99 26.19 -9.33
CA PRO A 102 6.60 26.50 -9.68
C PRO A 102 5.61 25.65 -8.87
N PHE A 103 4.45 26.23 -8.55
CA PHE A 103 3.38 25.57 -7.82
C PHE A 103 2.11 25.51 -8.66
N HIS A 104 1.47 24.35 -8.65
CA HIS A 104 0.19 24.09 -9.32
C HIS A 104 -0.80 23.46 -8.33
N PHE A 105 -2.06 23.71 -8.60
CA PHE A 105 -3.19 23.11 -7.88
C PHE A 105 -4.01 22.27 -8.87
N VAL A 106 -4.38 21.05 -8.46
CA VAL A 106 -5.28 20.20 -9.21
C VAL A 106 -6.38 19.67 -8.28
N ASP A 107 -7.61 19.65 -8.78
CA ASP A 107 -8.76 19.11 -8.10
C ASP A 107 -9.08 17.73 -8.67
N LEU A 108 -8.96 16.71 -7.84
CA LEU A 108 -9.24 15.31 -8.18
C LEU A 108 -10.38 14.74 -7.33
N SER A 109 -11.15 15.58 -6.65
CA SER A 109 -12.17 15.16 -5.68
C SER A 109 -13.26 14.27 -6.28
N ASP A 110 -13.73 14.57 -7.47
CA ASP A 110 -14.74 13.76 -8.17
C ASP A 110 -14.18 12.37 -8.53
N ILE A 111 -12.93 12.32 -8.99
CA ILE A 111 -12.26 11.06 -9.34
C ILE A 111 -12.02 10.24 -8.07
N TYR A 112 -11.58 10.89 -6.99
CA TYR A 112 -11.35 10.26 -5.70
C TYR A 112 -12.65 9.68 -5.14
N ARG A 113 -13.74 10.45 -5.15
CA ARG A 113 -15.06 9.99 -4.73
C ARG A 113 -15.44 8.72 -5.47
N LYS A 114 -15.41 8.75 -6.80
CA LYS A 114 -15.83 7.64 -7.64
C LYS A 114 -14.96 6.39 -7.51
N ARG A 115 -13.62 6.54 -7.47
CA ARG A 115 -12.69 5.41 -7.54
C ARG A 115 -12.26 4.86 -6.17
N VAL A 116 -12.37 5.67 -5.10
CA VAL A 116 -11.91 5.28 -3.76
C VAL A 116 -13.07 5.22 -2.78
N VAL A 117 -13.84 6.30 -2.66
CA VAL A 117 -14.87 6.40 -1.62
C VAL A 117 -16.09 5.52 -1.95
N ASP A 118 -16.57 5.54 -3.20
CA ASP A 118 -17.72 4.70 -3.61
C ASP A 118 -17.38 3.20 -3.49
N TYR A 119 -16.16 2.80 -3.88
CA TYR A 119 -15.67 1.44 -3.65
C TYR A 119 -15.61 1.10 -2.15
N MET A 120 -15.18 2.05 -1.31
CA MET A 120 -15.13 1.84 0.13
C MET A 120 -16.52 1.57 0.70
N PHE A 121 -17.53 2.33 0.30
CA PHE A 121 -18.93 2.12 0.73
C PHE A 121 -19.44 0.75 0.27
N ASP A 122 -19.20 0.38 -0.99
CA ASP A 122 -19.61 -0.93 -1.54
C ASP A 122 -19.01 -2.09 -0.74
N GLU A 123 -17.72 -2.04 -0.42
CA GLU A 123 -17.05 -3.07 0.38
C GLU A 123 -17.64 -3.18 1.79
N TYR A 124 -17.87 -2.05 2.46
CA TYR A 124 -18.47 -2.06 3.81
C TYR A 124 -19.92 -2.58 3.78
N GLU A 125 -20.71 -2.25 2.78
CA GLU A 125 -22.07 -2.76 2.60
C GLU A 125 -22.08 -4.30 2.54
N HIS A 126 -21.04 -4.90 1.98
CA HIS A 126 -20.86 -6.35 1.89
C HIS A 126 -20.05 -6.95 3.08
N GLY A 127 -19.86 -6.21 4.18
CA GLY A 127 -19.15 -6.69 5.38
C GLY A 127 -17.65 -6.87 5.20
N ARG A 128 -17.07 -6.30 4.14
CA ARG A 128 -15.63 -6.31 3.90
C ARG A 128 -15.02 -4.99 4.34
N THR A 129 -13.80 -5.02 4.84
CA THR A 129 -13.08 -3.83 5.31
C THR A 129 -12.02 -3.45 4.28
N PRO A 130 -12.27 -2.48 3.38
CA PRO A 130 -11.34 -2.08 2.34
C PRO A 130 -10.13 -1.33 2.89
N ASN A 131 -9.12 -1.13 2.04
CA ASN A 131 -7.99 -0.26 2.34
C ASN A 131 -7.95 0.92 1.36
N PRO A 132 -8.55 2.06 1.71
CA PRO A 132 -8.63 3.22 0.84
C PRO A 132 -7.25 3.83 0.52
N ASP A 133 -6.25 3.66 1.40
CA ASP A 133 -4.90 4.20 1.16
C ASP A 133 -4.18 3.46 0.01
N VAL A 134 -4.37 2.14 -0.10
CA VAL A 134 -3.85 1.36 -1.24
C VAL A 134 -4.50 1.82 -2.54
N LEU A 135 -5.82 2.00 -2.53
CA LEU A 135 -6.57 2.46 -3.70
C LEU A 135 -6.20 3.89 -4.08
N CYS A 136 -6.07 4.79 -3.10
CA CYS A 136 -5.62 6.16 -3.34
C CYS A 136 -4.27 6.20 -4.07
N ASN A 137 -3.33 5.33 -3.69
CA ASN A 137 -2.06 5.26 -4.40
C ASN A 137 -2.23 4.74 -5.83
N ARG A 138 -2.97 3.64 -6.05
CA ARG A 138 -3.17 3.03 -7.37
C ARG A 138 -3.97 3.94 -8.32
N GLU A 139 -5.10 4.49 -7.85
CA GLU A 139 -6.10 5.14 -8.67
C GLU A 139 -5.89 6.66 -8.80
N ILE A 140 -5.31 7.27 -7.74
CA ILE A 140 -5.19 8.72 -7.68
C ILE A 140 -3.73 9.15 -7.86
N LYS A 141 -2.82 8.82 -6.92
CA LYS A 141 -1.45 9.37 -6.93
C LYS A 141 -0.63 8.91 -8.13
N PHE A 142 -0.76 7.65 -8.53
CA PHE A 142 0.01 7.07 -9.63
C PHE A 142 -0.82 6.77 -10.88
N ASP A 143 -2.04 7.32 -10.97
CA ASP A 143 -2.86 7.34 -12.17
C ASP A 143 -3.39 8.76 -12.43
N ALA A 144 -4.51 9.19 -11.85
CA ALA A 144 -5.11 10.48 -12.15
C ALA A 144 -4.13 11.66 -11.99
N PHE A 145 -3.41 11.73 -10.87
CA PHE A 145 -2.38 12.74 -10.63
C PHE A 145 -1.18 12.61 -11.58
N LEU A 146 -0.78 11.38 -11.93
CA LEU A 146 0.27 11.17 -12.93
C LEU A 146 -0.15 11.74 -14.30
N GLN A 147 -1.41 11.57 -14.71
CA GLN A 147 -1.93 12.12 -15.96
C GLN A 147 -1.91 13.65 -15.95
N GLU A 148 -2.35 14.29 -14.86
CA GLU A 148 -2.26 15.74 -14.70
C GLU A 148 -0.80 16.25 -14.74
N ALA A 149 0.11 15.54 -14.09
CA ALA A 149 1.53 15.86 -14.12
C ALA A 149 2.12 15.77 -15.53
N ILE A 150 1.74 14.75 -16.30
CA ILE A 150 2.13 14.57 -17.71
C ILE A 150 1.55 15.70 -18.56
N ALA A 151 0.31 16.11 -18.36
CA ALA A 151 -0.33 17.23 -19.06
C ALA A 151 0.43 18.55 -18.80
N LEU A 152 1.02 18.71 -17.61
CA LEU A 152 1.92 19.83 -17.27
C LEU A 152 3.35 19.63 -17.80
N GLY A 153 3.61 18.57 -18.55
CA GLY A 153 4.88 18.25 -19.18
C GLY A 153 5.90 17.54 -18.29
N ALA A 154 5.49 16.96 -17.18
CA ALA A 154 6.37 16.15 -16.33
C ALA A 154 6.65 14.77 -16.94
N ASP A 155 7.88 14.31 -16.79
CA ASP A 155 8.30 12.97 -17.19
C ASP A 155 8.09 11.94 -16.05
N TYR A 156 8.15 12.40 -14.79
CA TYR A 156 8.04 11.59 -13.57
C TYR A 156 7.20 12.29 -12.51
N VAL A 157 6.66 11.47 -11.57
CA VAL A 157 6.01 11.92 -10.35
C VAL A 157 6.84 11.51 -9.15
N ALA A 158 7.11 12.42 -8.24
CA ALA A 158 7.78 12.15 -6.96
C ALA A 158 6.83 12.33 -5.79
N THR A 159 6.95 11.46 -4.79
CA THR A 159 6.15 11.52 -3.57
C THR A 159 7.01 11.31 -2.32
N GLY A 160 6.47 11.69 -1.17
CA GLY A 160 7.10 11.50 0.14
C GLY A 160 6.89 10.09 0.74
N HIS A 161 6.84 9.02 -0.07
CA HIS A 161 6.72 7.67 0.46
C HIS A 161 8.06 7.10 0.92
N TYR A 162 8.01 6.41 2.06
CA TYR A 162 9.13 5.63 2.60
C TYR A 162 9.16 4.24 1.93
N CYS A 163 9.62 4.20 0.70
CA CYS A 163 9.91 2.98 -0.07
C CYS A 163 11.02 3.28 -1.07
N ARG A 164 11.63 2.24 -1.63
CA ARG A 164 12.73 2.36 -2.58
C ARG A 164 12.32 1.75 -3.92
N LYS A 165 12.87 2.29 -4.99
CA LYS A 165 12.69 1.76 -6.33
C LYS A 165 14.06 1.49 -6.95
N GLU A 166 14.22 0.33 -7.56
CA GLU A 166 15.38 -0.03 -8.36
C GLU A 166 14.96 -0.36 -9.78
N GLU A 167 15.78 0.04 -10.75
CA GLU A 167 15.65 -0.31 -12.14
C GLU A 167 16.62 -1.43 -12.50
N TYR A 168 16.18 -2.43 -13.24
CA TYR A 168 17.04 -3.51 -13.71
C TYR A 168 16.62 -4.00 -15.10
N LEU A 169 17.52 -4.72 -15.77
CA LEU A 169 17.23 -5.43 -17.00
C LEU A 169 17.03 -6.91 -16.70
N ASP A 170 15.96 -7.50 -17.20
CA ASP A 170 15.78 -8.95 -17.15
C ASP A 170 16.67 -9.68 -18.16
N SER A 171 16.64 -11.02 -18.14
CA SER A 171 17.41 -11.86 -19.08
C SER A 171 17.04 -11.67 -20.55
N ARG A 172 15.91 -11.03 -20.85
CA ARG A 172 15.43 -10.68 -22.19
C ARG A 172 15.74 -9.23 -22.57
N GLY A 173 16.48 -8.49 -21.73
CA GLY A 173 16.78 -7.07 -21.92
C GLY A 173 15.61 -6.13 -21.68
N ARG A 174 14.49 -6.57 -21.07
CA ARG A 174 13.37 -5.70 -20.72
C ARG A 174 13.72 -4.92 -19.46
N LYS A 175 13.51 -3.59 -19.50
CA LYS A 175 13.62 -2.72 -18.34
C LYS A 175 12.45 -2.96 -17.38
N LEU A 176 12.75 -3.35 -16.17
CA LEU A 176 11.80 -3.63 -15.11
C LEU A 176 12.15 -2.84 -13.85
N TYR A 177 11.18 -2.69 -12.96
CA TYR A 177 11.30 -1.92 -11.73
C TYR A 177 10.94 -2.78 -10.52
N ARG A 178 11.79 -2.75 -9.51
CA ARG A 178 11.53 -3.35 -8.19
C ARG A 178 11.01 -2.29 -7.25
N LEU A 179 9.95 -2.62 -6.52
CA LEU A 179 9.51 -1.84 -5.36
C LEU A 179 10.06 -2.53 -4.11
N ILE A 180 10.87 -1.83 -3.34
CA ILE A 180 11.57 -2.37 -2.18
C ILE A 180 11.11 -1.64 -0.93
N ALA A 181 10.99 -2.37 0.18
CA ALA A 181 10.66 -1.79 1.48
C ALA A 181 11.59 -0.63 1.86
N GLY A 182 11.04 0.40 2.48
CA GLY A 182 11.80 1.55 2.95
C GLY A 182 12.91 1.17 3.93
N ALA A 183 13.94 2.01 4.01
CA ALA A 183 15.05 1.80 4.95
C ALA A 183 14.57 1.91 6.40
N ASP A 184 13.66 2.84 6.70
CA ASP A 184 13.01 2.96 8.00
C ASP A 184 11.89 1.91 8.15
N LYS A 185 12.18 0.85 8.91
CA LYS A 185 11.21 -0.25 9.13
C LYS A 185 9.94 0.18 9.86
N ASN A 186 10.00 1.23 10.67
CA ASN A 186 8.84 1.77 11.38
C ASN A 186 7.95 2.64 10.49
N LYS A 187 8.48 3.10 9.34
CA LYS A 187 7.80 4.00 8.41
C LYS A 187 7.63 3.38 7.01
N ASP A 188 8.14 2.17 6.77
CA ASP A 188 8.00 1.48 5.49
C ASP A 188 6.55 1.53 4.98
N GLN A 189 6.35 2.18 3.84
CA GLN A 189 5.05 2.39 3.21
C GLN A 189 4.86 1.56 1.93
N SER A 190 5.76 0.63 1.66
CA SER A 190 5.66 -0.24 0.48
C SER A 190 4.33 -1.01 0.41
N TYR A 191 3.75 -1.36 1.57
CA TYR A 191 2.43 -1.99 1.64
C TYR A 191 1.33 -1.18 0.95
N PHE A 192 1.31 0.13 1.12
CA PHE A 192 0.33 1.00 0.47
C PHE A 192 0.49 1.10 -1.05
N LEU A 193 1.64 0.67 -1.57
CA LEU A 193 1.98 0.67 -2.98
C LEU A 193 1.87 -0.73 -3.62
N CYS A 194 1.30 -1.69 -2.89
CA CYS A 194 1.28 -3.10 -3.30
C CYS A 194 0.42 -3.40 -4.54
N GLN A 195 -0.32 -2.43 -5.03
CA GLN A 195 -1.16 -2.52 -6.22
C GLN A 195 -0.63 -1.70 -7.41
N LEU A 196 0.59 -1.15 -7.33
CA LEU A 196 1.16 -0.41 -8.45
C LEU A 196 1.59 -1.35 -9.58
N SER A 197 1.33 -0.93 -10.81
CA SER A 197 1.81 -1.61 -12.01
C SER A 197 3.27 -1.25 -12.34
N GLN A 198 3.91 -2.03 -13.22
CA GLN A 198 5.24 -1.71 -13.75
C GLN A 198 5.24 -0.35 -14.48
N GLU A 199 4.17 -0.03 -15.18
CA GLU A 199 4.02 1.25 -15.86
C GLU A 199 4.00 2.41 -14.87
N GLN A 200 3.17 2.32 -13.81
CA GLN A 200 3.11 3.32 -12.74
C GLN A 200 4.47 3.46 -12.04
N LEU A 201 5.12 2.34 -11.72
CA LEU A 201 6.46 2.35 -11.12
C LEU A 201 7.50 2.97 -12.04
N SER A 202 7.41 2.79 -13.35
CA SER A 202 8.35 3.40 -14.30
C SER A 202 8.41 4.92 -14.14
N ARG A 203 7.28 5.55 -13.82
CA ARG A 203 7.10 6.99 -13.66
C ARG A 203 7.19 7.50 -12.22
N ALA A 204 7.27 6.61 -11.22
CA ALA A 204 7.29 6.97 -9.80
C ALA A 204 8.71 7.19 -9.28
N LEU A 205 8.88 8.18 -8.39
CA LEU A 205 10.13 8.43 -7.66
C LEU A 205 9.84 8.58 -6.16
N PHE A 206 10.74 8.04 -5.34
CA PHE A 206 10.64 8.03 -3.88
C PHE A 206 11.91 8.58 -3.23
N PRO A 207 12.12 9.91 -3.24
CA PRO A 207 13.40 10.52 -2.89
C PRO A 207 13.84 10.31 -1.44
N ILE A 208 12.92 10.01 -0.53
CA ILE A 208 13.20 9.81 0.91
C ILE A 208 13.25 8.34 1.33
N GLY A 209 13.15 7.40 0.40
CA GLY A 209 13.03 5.97 0.69
C GLY A 209 14.19 5.36 1.47
N ASP A 210 15.39 5.93 1.33
CA ASP A 210 16.61 5.51 2.03
C ASP A 210 16.83 6.21 3.38
N LEU A 211 15.96 7.16 3.74
CA LEU A 211 16.13 7.98 4.94
C LEU A 211 15.24 7.52 6.09
N PRO A 212 15.76 7.46 7.33
CA PRO A 212 14.92 7.31 8.50
C PRO A 212 14.14 8.61 8.80
N LYS A 213 12.96 8.49 9.39
CA LYS A 213 12.07 9.64 9.70
C LYS A 213 12.75 10.76 10.51
N PRO A 214 13.59 10.48 11.53
CA PRO A 214 14.32 11.54 12.24
C PRO A 214 15.22 12.36 11.32
N GLU A 215 15.86 11.72 10.34
CA GLU A 215 16.72 12.40 9.36
C GLU A 215 15.91 13.30 8.43
N VAL A 216 14.76 12.84 7.95
CA VAL A 216 13.83 13.67 7.16
C VAL A 216 13.40 14.92 7.94
N ARG A 217 13.08 14.77 9.23
CA ARG A 217 12.75 15.93 10.08
C ARG A 217 13.94 16.87 10.30
N ARG A 218 15.16 16.34 10.49
CA ARG A 218 16.38 17.12 10.60
C ARG A 218 16.60 17.98 9.34
N LEU A 219 16.53 17.36 8.17
CA LEU A 219 16.68 18.07 6.88
C LEU A 219 15.63 19.16 6.68
N ALA A 220 14.39 18.91 7.06
CA ALA A 220 13.32 19.90 6.99
C ALA A 220 13.61 21.12 7.89
N ALA A 221 14.08 20.87 9.12
CA ALA A 221 14.39 21.92 10.09
C ALA A 221 15.62 22.74 9.64
N GLU A 222 16.69 22.10 9.20
CA GLU A 222 17.92 22.79 8.72
C GLU A 222 17.66 23.65 7.49
N ALA A 223 16.80 23.19 6.56
CA ALA A 223 16.39 23.96 5.40
C ALA A 223 15.36 25.07 5.74
N GLY A 224 14.90 25.15 6.98
CA GLY A 224 13.86 26.08 7.40
C GLY A 224 12.57 25.93 6.61
N LEU A 225 12.15 24.68 6.30
CA LEU A 225 10.91 24.43 5.58
C LEU A 225 9.70 24.78 6.45
N PRO A 226 8.68 25.46 5.89
CA PRO A 226 7.45 25.81 6.65
C PRO A 226 6.76 24.61 7.29
N SER A 227 6.89 23.44 6.69
CA SER A 227 6.30 22.18 7.16
C SER A 227 7.10 21.46 8.26
N ALA A 228 8.30 21.93 8.66
CA ALA A 228 9.24 21.18 9.53
C ALA A 228 8.63 20.73 10.87
N THR A 229 7.75 21.53 11.46
CA THR A 229 7.11 21.24 12.76
C THR A 229 5.77 20.51 12.65
N ARG A 230 5.27 20.30 11.41
CA ARG A 230 3.96 19.65 11.22
C ARG A 230 4.00 18.19 11.70
N LYS A 231 2.95 17.77 12.39
CA LYS A 231 2.76 16.38 12.79
C LYS A 231 2.44 15.51 11.58
N ASP A 232 2.74 14.21 11.68
CA ASP A 232 2.39 13.26 10.63
C ASP A 232 0.86 13.19 10.49
N SER A 233 0.37 13.16 9.25
CA SER A 233 -1.06 12.98 8.96
C SER A 233 -1.55 11.65 9.53
N GLN A 234 -2.77 11.65 10.04
CA GLN A 234 -3.45 10.50 10.61
C GLN A 234 -4.86 10.41 10.01
N GLY A 235 -5.37 9.19 9.83
CA GLY A 235 -6.70 8.96 9.27
C GLY A 235 -6.63 8.43 7.84
N ILE A 236 -7.74 8.56 7.11
CA ILE A 236 -7.84 8.19 5.69
C ILE A 236 -7.14 9.25 4.85
N CYS A 237 -6.38 8.81 3.84
CA CYS A 237 -5.61 9.68 2.97
C CYS A 237 -6.52 10.77 2.37
N PHE A 238 -6.18 12.05 2.58
CA PHE A 238 -6.91 13.26 2.14
C PHE A 238 -8.28 13.52 2.79
N VAL A 239 -8.89 12.56 3.46
CA VAL A 239 -10.14 12.75 4.22
C VAL A 239 -9.85 13.14 5.67
N GLY A 240 -8.66 12.77 6.15
CA GLY A 240 -8.25 13.07 7.53
C GLY A 240 -8.80 12.09 8.56
N LYS A 241 -8.93 12.56 9.80
CA LYS A 241 -9.50 11.78 10.89
C LYS A 241 -11.02 11.79 10.79
N VAL A 242 -11.59 10.63 10.60
CA VAL A 242 -13.03 10.41 10.57
C VAL A 242 -13.47 9.54 11.74
N ASP A 243 -14.67 9.77 12.23
CA ASP A 243 -15.43 8.74 12.93
C ASP A 243 -16.01 7.81 11.87
N LEU A 244 -15.38 6.64 11.71
CA LEU A 244 -15.72 5.75 10.60
C LEU A 244 -17.18 5.32 10.57
N PRO A 245 -17.82 4.93 11.69
CA PRO A 245 -19.27 4.68 11.72
C PRO A 245 -20.11 5.86 11.24
N VAL A 246 -19.82 7.07 11.73
CA VAL A 246 -20.55 8.30 11.31
C VAL A 246 -20.32 8.57 9.82
N PHE A 247 -19.09 8.45 9.34
CA PHE A 247 -18.76 8.62 7.93
C PHE A 247 -19.50 7.61 7.04
N LEU A 248 -19.57 6.35 7.45
CA LEU A 248 -20.27 5.30 6.70
C LEU A 248 -21.78 5.50 6.70
N GLN A 249 -22.35 6.10 7.75
CA GLN A 249 -23.80 6.39 7.84
C GLN A 249 -24.27 7.44 6.82
N GLN A 250 -23.40 8.15 6.14
CA GLN A 250 -23.77 9.00 5.00
C GLN A 250 -24.47 8.21 3.88
N LYS A 251 -24.11 6.94 3.69
CA LYS A 251 -24.74 6.06 2.67
C LYS A 251 -25.34 4.79 3.26
N LEU A 252 -24.78 4.24 4.32
CA LEU A 252 -25.18 2.96 4.92
C LEU A 252 -26.14 3.23 6.10
N LYS A 253 -27.35 2.71 6.00
CA LYS A 253 -28.36 2.90 7.06
C LYS A 253 -28.04 2.02 8.27
N PRO A 254 -28.11 2.57 9.49
CA PRO A 254 -28.05 1.78 10.70
C PRO A 254 -29.21 0.77 10.76
N LYS A 255 -28.92 -0.43 11.26
CA LYS A 255 -29.90 -1.48 11.52
C LYS A 255 -29.47 -2.24 12.75
N GLU A 256 -30.30 -2.26 13.79
CA GLU A 256 -30.00 -3.01 15.02
C GLU A 256 -29.86 -4.51 14.73
N GLY A 257 -28.88 -5.14 15.37
CA GLY A 257 -28.59 -6.55 15.28
C GLY A 257 -27.94 -7.08 16.54
N ASP A 258 -27.81 -8.40 16.66
CA ASP A 258 -27.32 -9.06 17.85
C ASP A 258 -25.79 -9.19 17.87
N VAL A 259 -25.21 -9.06 19.09
CA VAL A 259 -23.84 -9.47 19.38
C VAL A 259 -23.87 -10.79 20.11
N VAL A 260 -23.33 -11.84 19.50
CA VAL A 260 -23.33 -13.21 20.03
C VAL A 260 -21.91 -13.58 20.47
N GLU A 261 -21.74 -13.93 21.74
CA GLU A 261 -20.47 -14.42 22.26
C GLU A 261 -20.32 -15.92 22.02
N ILE A 262 -19.22 -16.30 21.39
CA ILE A 262 -18.79 -17.68 21.18
C ILE A 262 -17.74 -18.02 22.22
N PHE A 263 -17.97 -19.13 22.93
CA PHE A 263 -17.09 -19.57 24.00
C PHE A 263 -16.02 -20.53 23.48
N ALA A 264 -14.74 -20.23 23.79
CA ALA A 264 -13.63 -21.11 23.48
C ALA A 264 -13.22 -21.93 24.70
N LYS A 265 -12.93 -23.23 24.50
CA LYS A 265 -12.35 -24.07 25.55
C LYS A 265 -10.90 -23.63 25.82
N PRO A 266 -10.41 -23.72 27.07
CA PRO A 266 -9.05 -23.30 27.42
C PRO A 266 -7.95 -23.94 26.56
N GLN A 267 -8.09 -25.22 26.18
CA GLN A 267 -7.14 -25.95 25.35
C GLN A 267 -7.14 -25.52 23.86
N GLU A 268 -8.16 -24.78 23.40
CA GLU A 268 -8.29 -24.29 22.04
C GLU A 268 -7.66 -22.90 21.88
N ARG A 269 -7.28 -22.23 22.98
CA ARG A 269 -6.71 -20.89 22.96
C ARG A 269 -5.35 -20.88 22.27
N VAL A 270 -5.15 -19.91 21.38
CA VAL A 270 -3.94 -19.73 20.59
C VAL A 270 -3.02 -18.73 21.28
N PHE A 271 -1.83 -19.18 21.63
CA PHE A 271 -0.77 -18.29 22.13
C PHE A 271 0.23 -18.03 20.99
N SER A 272 0.01 -16.96 20.25
CA SER A 272 0.88 -16.59 19.15
C SER A 272 2.23 -16.07 19.66
N LYS A 273 3.33 -16.64 19.15
CA LYS A 273 4.68 -16.10 19.34
C LYS A 273 4.91 -14.83 18.51
N ALA A 274 4.04 -14.53 17.55
CA ALA A 274 4.22 -13.42 16.61
C ALA A 274 4.12 -12.03 17.27
N GLU A 275 3.36 -11.90 18.37
CA GLU A 275 3.19 -10.60 19.06
C GLU A 275 4.47 -10.09 19.76
N SER A 276 5.45 -10.95 19.98
CA SER A 276 6.74 -10.57 20.61
C SER A 276 7.80 -10.10 19.63
N ARG A 277 7.58 -10.27 18.31
CA ARG A 277 8.56 -9.88 17.30
C ARG A 277 8.55 -8.37 17.08
N LYS A 278 9.70 -7.73 17.31
CA LYS A 278 9.86 -6.30 17.03
C LYS A 278 9.96 -6.07 15.52
N LEU A 279 9.39 -4.96 15.03
CA LEU A 279 9.52 -4.52 13.64
C LEU A 279 10.97 -4.37 13.14
N THR A 280 11.92 -4.30 14.07
CA THR A 280 13.35 -4.16 13.82
C THR A 280 14.10 -5.49 13.70
N ASP A 281 13.43 -6.62 13.93
CA ASP A 281 14.10 -7.93 13.84
C ASP A 281 14.56 -8.18 12.41
N PRO A 282 15.77 -8.73 12.22
CA PRO A 282 16.28 -9.03 10.88
C PRO A 282 15.40 -10.08 10.19
N TYR A 283 15.33 -9.97 8.86
CA TYR A 283 14.64 -10.99 8.07
C TYR A 283 15.31 -12.35 8.27
N PRO A 284 14.52 -13.40 8.50
CA PRO A 284 15.08 -14.73 8.69
C PRO A 284 15.79 -15.20 7.42
N THR A 285 17.04 -15.66 7.58
CA THR A 285 17.87 -16.12 6.48
C THR A 285 17.69 -17.60 6.16
N GLN A 286 17.16 -18.39 7.08
CA GLN A 286 16.90 -19.81 6.88
C GLN A 286 15.50 -20.04 6.30
N PRO A 287 15.34 -20.97 5.35
CA PRO A 287 14.02 -21.38 4.88
C PRO A 287 13.15 -21.86 6.04
N ALA A 288 11.85 -21.56 6.01
CA ALA A 288 10.92 -22.14 6.94
C ALA A 288 10.63 -23.60 6.55
N GLU A 289 10.59 -24.49 7.54
CA GLU A 289 10.15 -25.86 7.31
C GLU A 289 8.62 -25.89 7.31
N TYR A 290 8.04 -26.21 6.17
CA TYR A 290 6.61 -26.43 6.04
C TYR A 290 6.35 -27.93 5.92
N PRO A 291 5.35 -28.49 6.63
CA PRO A 291 4.96 -29.89 6.44
C PRO A 291 4.44 -30.10 5.01
N ALA A 292 4.48 -31.35 4.56
CA ALA A 292 3.74 -31.73 3.36
C ALA A 292 2.26 -31.39 3.56
N ILE A 293 1.68 -30.64 2.63
CA ILE A 293 0.31 -30.15 2.73
C ILE A 293 -0.46 -30.43 1.44
N THR A 294 -1.71 -30.84 1.57
CA THR A 294 -2.60 -31.08 0.43
C THR A 294 -3.42 -29.83 0.10
N LEU A 295 -4.01 -29.79 -1.11
CA LEU A 295 -4.95 -28.72 -1.47
C LEU A 295 -6.16 -28.69 -0.54
N GLU A 296 -6.68 -29.87 -0.16
CA GLU A 296 -7.81 -29.98 0.78
C GLU A 296 -7.46 -29.37 2.16
N GLU A 297 -6.24 -29.61 2.62
CA GLU A 297 -5.77 -29.01 3.88
C GLU A 297 -5.58 -27.50 3.75
N LEU A 298 -5.06 -27.00 2.64
CA LEU A 298 -4.96 -25.56 2.37
C LEU A 298 -6.35 -24.90 2.34
N GLU A 299 -7.34 -25.54 1.71
CA GLU A 299 -8.73 -25.09 1.73
C GLU A 299 -9.25 -25.01 3.18
N ARG A 300 -9.11 -26.10 3.93
CA ARG A 300 -9.56 -26.15 5.32
C ARG A 300 -8.92 -25.07 6.20
N LEU A 301 -7.61 -24.86 6.08
CA LEU A 301 -6.85 -23.88 6.88
C LEU A 301 -7.15 -22.42 6.46
N SER A 302 -7.56 -22.19 5.24
CA SER A 302 -7.87 -20.86 4.72
C SER A 302 -9.34 -20.46 4.89
N THR A 303 -10.23 -21.42 5.12
CA THR A 303 -11.67 -21.18 5.30
C THR A 303 -11.94 -20.48 6.64
N PRO A 304 -12.66 -19.34 6.66
CA PRO A 304 -13.12 -18.71 7.88
C PRO A 304 -14.06 -19.62 8.68
N ALA A 305 -13.99 -19.54 10.01
CA ALA A 305 -14.99 -20.18 10.84
C ALA A 305 -16.37 -19.51 10.64
N VAL A 306 -17.39 -20.31 10.48
CA VAL A 306 -18.79 -19.87 10.40
C VAL A 306 -19.46 -20.22 11.71
N TYR A 307 -20.18 -19.27 12.28
CA TYR A 307 -20.91 -19.44 13.53
C TYR A 307 -22.40 -19.23 13.32
N THR A 308 -23.19 -19.82 14.20
CA THR A 308 -24.64 -19.62 14.29
C THR A 308 -25.01 -19.03 15.65
N PRO A 309 -26.13 -18.28 15.77
CA PRO A 309 -26.55 -17.71 17.07
C PRO A 309 -26.77 -18.77 18.16
N GLN A 310 -27.07 -20.01 17.78
CA GLN A 310 -27.32 -21.14 18.70
C GLN A 310 -26.02 -21.68 19.33
N GLU A 311 -24.88 -21.41 18.75
CA GLU A 311 -23.55 -21.83 19.27
C GLU A 311 -23.01 -20.90 20.35
N GLY A 312 -23.68 -19.77 20.59
CA GLY A 312 -23.26 -18.75 21.54
C GLY A 312 -24.36 -18.20 22.41
N LYS A 313 -24.08 -17.06 23.01
CA LYS A 313 -25.02 -16.33 23.86
C LYS A 313 -25.11 -14.88 23.37
N VAL A 314 -26.31 -14.35 23.22
CA VAL A 314 -26.51 -12.89 22.96
C VAL A 314 -26.05 -12.13 24.21
N VAL A 315 -25.09 -11.22 24.01
CA VAL A 315 -24.45 -10.41 25.06
C VAL A 315 -24.63 -8.91 24.86
N GLY A 316 -25.19 -8.49 23.72
CA GLY A 316 -25.45 -7.09 23.43
C GLY A 316 -26.11 -6.92 22.08
N VAL A 317 -26.26 -5.64 21.68
CA VAL A 317 -26.78 -5.24 20.38
C VAL A 317 -25.83 -4.25 19.72
N HIS A 318 -25.90 -4.13 18.41
CA HIS A 318 -25.12 -3.16 17.63
C HIS A 318 -26.02 -2.43 16.61
N GLN A 319 -25.50 -1.38 15.97
CA GLN A 319 -26.26 -0.54 15.03
C GLN A 319 -26.00 -0.85 13.54
N GLY A 320 -25.48 -2.03 13.25
CA GLY A 320 -25.23 -2.52 11.88
C GLY A 320 -23.89 -3.24 11.77
N ALA A 321 -23.95 -4.50 11.37
CA ALA A 321 -22.76 -5.38 11.27
C ALA A 321 -21.70 -4.82 10.29
N GLN A 322 -22.13 -4.09 9.26
CA GLN A 322 -21.29 -3.45 8.26
C GLN A 322 -20.35 -2.34 8.82
N PHE A 323 -20.62 -1.81 10.00
CA PHE A 323 -19.77 -0.78 10.64
C PHE A 323 -18.58 -1.35 11.40
N TYR A 324 -18.44 -2.67 11.45
CA TYR A 324 -17.45 -3.34 12.27
C TYR A 324 -16.43 -4.11 11.43
N THR A 325 -15.31 -4.44 12.08
CA THR A 325 -14.18 -5.13 11.44
C THR A 325 -13.73 -6.31 12.27
N ILE A 326 -13.36 -7.42 11.64
CA ILE A 326 -12.81 -8.61 12.33
C ILE A 326 -11.55 -8.21 13.12
N GLY A 327 -11.49 -8.64 14.39
CA GLY A 327 -10.42 -8.31 15.32
C GLY A 327 -10.61 -6.98 16.07
N GLN A 328 -11.65 -6.21 15.76
CA GLN A 328 -11.99 -4.97 16.47
C GLN A 328 -12.41 -5.28 17.92
N ARG A 329 -11.99 -4.41 18.84
CA ARG A 329 -12.31 -4.46 20.28
C ARG A 329 -13.17 -3.29 20.73
N ARG A 330 -12.89 -2.09 20.20
CA ARG A 330 -13.55 -0.85 20.62
C ARG A 330 -14.91 -0.68 19.94
N GLY A 331 -15.84 0.01 20.63
CA GLY A 331 -17.15 0.34 20.08
C GLY A 331 -18.18 -0.80 20.16
N LEU A 332 -17.90 -1.85 20.94
CA LEU A 332 -18.89 -2.88 21.26
C LEU A 332 -19.73 -2.51 22.50
N ASP A 333 -19.14 -1.74 23.42
CA ASP A 333 -19.75 -1.23 24.66
C ASP A 333 -20.40 -2.29 25.56
N ILE A 334 -19.84 -3.51 25.53
CA ILE A 334 -20.28 -4.67 26.28
C ILE A 334 -19.35 -4.87 27.48
N GLY A 335 -19.90 -4.80 28.67
CA GLY A 335 -19.20 -5.02 29.95
C GLY A 335 -19.43 -6.40 30.55
N GLY A 336 -18.83 -6.64 31.72
CA GLY A 336 -19.08 -7.86 32.56
C GLY A 336 -18.17 -9.05 32.24
N HIS A 337 -17.18 -8.89 31.35
CA HIS A 337 -16.20 -9.92 30.96
C HIS A 337 -14.87 -9.73 31.71
N LYS A 338 -14.12 -10.82 31.91
CA LYS A 338 -12.78 -10.78 32.52
C LYS A 338 -11.74 -10.18 31.58
N GLU A 339 -11.84 -10.53 30.31
CA GLU A 339 -11.01 -9.98 29.24
C GLU A 339 -11.87 -9.24 28.23
N SER A 340 -11.25 -8.44 27.38
CA SER A 340 -11.97 -7.72 26.31
C SER A 340 -12.56 -8.69 25.29
N LEU A 341 -13.73 -8.37 24.78
CA LEU A 341 -14.31 -9.02 23.62
C LEU A 341 -13.69 -8.54 22.31
N PHE A 342 -13.52 -9.45 21.37
CA PHE A 342 -13.03 -9.18 20.02
C PHE A 342 -13.98 -9.77 19.00
N ILE A 343 -14.22 -9.04 17.91
CA ILE A 343 -15.02 -9.54 16.80
C ILE A 343 -14.25 -10.65 16.09
N ILE A 344 -14.85 -11.83 15.99
CA ILE A 344 -14.27 -13.02 15.36
C ILE A 344 -14.94 -13.37 14.03
N SER A 345 -16.20 -12.96 13.84
CA SER A 345 -16.93 -13.12 12.59
C SER A 345 -18.03 -12.07 12.47
N ILE A 346 -18.43 -11.77 11.25
CA ILE A 346 -19.49 -10.83 10.90
C ILE A 346 -20.37 -11.53 9.87
N ASP A 347 -21.67 -11.59 10.13
CA ASP A 347 -22.68 -12.08 9.20
C ASP A 347 -23.60 -10.90 8.82
N ILE A 348 -23.48 -10.45 7.58
CA ILE A 348 -24.24 -9.33 7.06
C ILE A 348 -25.68 -9.71 6.78
N ASP A 349 -25.91 -10.94 6.32
CA ASP A 349 -27.26 -11.39 5.92
C ASP A 349 -28.18 -11.48 7.15
N SER A 350 -27.70 -12.06 8.24
CA SER A 350 -28.41 -12.10 9.53
C SER A 350 -28.24 -10.83 10.36
N ASN A 351 -27.36 -9.90 9.93
CA ASN A 351 -26.96 -8.71 10.69
C ASN A 351 -26.52 -9.07 12.12
N THR A 352 -25.61 -10.05 12.23
CA THR A 352 -25.11 -10.58 13.51
C THR A 352 -23.59 -10.42 13.59
N ILE A 353 -23.09 -10.01 14.75
CA ILE A 353 -21.66 -9.96 15.07
C ILE A 353 -21.34 -11.06 16.08
N TYR A 354 -20.36 -11.89 15.75
CA TYR A 354 -19.84 -12.90 16.68
C TYR A 354 -18.58 -12.40 17.35
N VAL A 355 -18.52 -12.53 18.67
CA VAL A 355 -17.39 -12.06 19.48
C VAL A 355 -16.81 -13.19 20.31
N GLY A 356 -15.54 -13.07 20.68
CA GLY A 356 -14.86 -14.00 21.56
C GLY A 356 -14.07 -13.28 22.64
N GLU A 357 -14.03 -13.83 23.86
CA GLU A 357 -13.32 -13.24 24.99
C GLU A 357 -11.83 -13.54 24.95
N GLY A 358 -11.02 -12.50 25.05
CA GLY A 358 -9.56 -12.54 25.13
C GLY A 358 -8.85 -12.58 23.78
N GLN A 359 -7.61 -12.14 23.80
CA GLN A 359 -6.75 -12.06 22.60
C GLN A 359 -6.38 -13.45 22.05
N SER A 360 -6.43 -14.49 22.88
CA SER A 360 -6.08 -15.85 22.51
C SER A 360 -7.27 -16.69 22.00
N HIS A 361 -8.43 -16.07 21.79
CA HIS A 361 -9.61 -16.76 21.27
C HIS A 361 -9.31 -17.38 19.89
N PRO A 362 -9.55 -18.69 19.65
CA PRO A 362 -9.18 -19.38 18.41
C PRO A 362 -9.83 -18.77 17.17
N GLY A 363 -11.06 -18.28 17.28
CA GLY A 363 -11.77 -17.62 16.18
C GLY A 363 -11.08 -16.37 15.62
N LEU A 364 -10.08 -15.83 16.32
CA LEU A 364 -9.27 -14.71 15.83
C LEU A 364 -8.17 -15.15 14.85
N TYR A 365 -7.83 -16.44 14.80
CA TYR A 365 -6.61 -16.92 14.14
C TYR A 365 -6.91 -17.84 12.97
N ARG A 366 -6.15 -17.69 11.89
CA ARG A 366 -6.10 -18.64 10.77
C ARG A 366 -4.66 -18.86 10.33
N SER A 367 -4.36 -20.09 9.86
CA SER A 367 -3.03 -20.47 9.40
C SER A 367 -2.81 -20.20 7.92
N ALA A 368 -3.87 -20.01 7.13
CA ALA A 368 -3.76 -19.75 5.70
C ALA A 368 -4.78 -18.72 5.21
N ILE A 369 -4.51 -18.18 4.03
CA ILE A 369 -5.40 -17.30 3.26
C ILE A 369 -5.56 -17.89 1.87
N LYS A 370 -6.79 -17.90 1.35
CA LYS A 370 -7.10 -18.17 -0.06
C LYS A 370 -7.40 -16.84 -0.77
N ILE A 371 -6.75 -16.59 -1.91
CA ILE A 371 -6.99 -15.40 -2.73
C ILE A 371 -7.32 -15.85 -4.15
N PRO A 372 -8.54 -15.58 -4.66
CA PRO A 372 -8.93 -15.92 -6.02
C PRO A 372 -7.98 -15.32 -7.07
N ASN A 373 -7.73 -16.03 -8.15
CA ASN A 373 -6.76 -15.63 -9.19
C ASN A 373 -7.09 -14.24 -9.81
N ASN A 374 -8.37 -13.87 -9.91
CA ASN A 374 -8.81 -12.58 -10.43
C ASN A 374 -8.60 -11.40 -9.45
N ARG A 375 -8.21 -11.69 -8.20
CA ARG A 375 -7.88 -10.69 -7.17
C ARG A 375 -6.38 -10.56 -6.92
N LEU A 376 -5.56 -11.28 -7.69
CA LEU A 376 -4.10 -11.22 -7.59
C LEU A 376 -3.53 -10.05 -8.40
N HIS A 377 -2.53 -9.42 -7.85
CA HIS A 377 -1.73 -8.41 -8.51
C HIS A 377 -0.23 -8.72 -8.33
N TRP A 378 0.52 -8.73 -9.43
CA TRP A 378 1.95 -8.98 -9.42
C TRP A 378 2.70 -7.72 -9.85
N ILE A 379 3.50 -7.17 -8.92
CA ILE A 379 4.40 -6.06 -9.24
C ILE A 379 5.60 -6.59 -10.01
N ASN A 380 6.19 -7.72 -9.54
CA ASN A 380 7.32 -8.35 -10.20
C ASN A 380 6.83 -9.40 -11.23
N PRO A 381 7.02 -9.16 -12.56
CA PRO A 381 6.59 -10.10 -13.60
C PRO A 381 7.33 -11.45 -13.54
N LEU A 382 8.60 -11.46 -13.12
CA LEU A 382 9.39 -12.69 -13.01
C LEU A 382 8.88 -13.57 -11.87
N ALA A 383 8.52 -12.97 -10.73
CA ALA A 383 7.89 -13.70 -9.64
C ALA A 383 6.54 -14.30 -10.06
N ARG A 384 5.76 -13.58 -10.87
CA ARG A 384 4.54 -14.12 -11.49
C ARG A 384 4.84 -15.30 -12.39
N GLU A 385 5.84 -15.19 -13.29
CA GLU A 385 6.26 -16.28 -14.19
C GLU A 385 6.65 -17.53 -13.36
N GLN A 386 7.42 -17.37 -12.29
CA GLN A 386 7.78 -18.44 -11.37
C GLN A 386 6.55 -19.08 -10.70
N PHE A 387 5.63 -18.26 -10.20
CA PHE A 387 4.41 -18.75 -9.55
C PHE A 387 3.53 -19.54 -10.52
N VAL A 388 3.33 -19.05 -11.73
CA VAL A 388 2.51 -19.71 -12.76
C VAL A 388 3.14 -21.04 -13.19
N ALA A 389 4.47 -21.16 -13.13
CA ALA A 389 5.20 -22.38 -13.45
C ALA A 389 5.18 -23.44 -12.33
N LEU A 390 4.72 -23.09 -11.11
CA LEU A 390 4.57 -24.08 -10.05
C LEU A 390 3.54 -25.15 -10.45
N PRO A 391 3.80 -26.43 -10.17
CA PRO A 391 2.79 -27.45 -10.28
C PRO A 391 1.66 -27.14 -9.27
N GLU A 392 0.44 -27.45 -9.67
CA GLU A 392 -0.68 -27.42 -8.72
C GLU A 392 -0.45 -28.51 -7.67
N PRO A 393 -0.78 -28.27 -6.39
CA PRO A 393 -0.74 -29.31 -5.38
C PRO A 393 -1.68 -30.43 -5.83
N GLU A 394 -1.13 -31.53 -6.30
CA GLU A 394 -1.94 -32.67 -6.68
C GLU A 394 -2.77 -33.11 -5.48
N LEU A 395 -4.02 -33.44 -5.75
CA LEU A 395 -4.82 -34.26 -4.83
C LEU A 395 -4.01 -35.55 -4.63
N CYS A 396 -3.29 -35.63 -3.52
CA CYS A 396 -2.36 -36.74 -3.24
C CYS A 396 -3.08 -38.10 -3.33
N LYS A 397 -3.06 -38.70 -4.52
CA LYS A 397 -3.48 -40.07 -4.80
C LYS A 397 -2.35 -40.96 -5.31
N SER A 398 -1.10 -40.62 -5.04
CA SER A 398 -0.04 -41.58 -5.39
C SER A 398 1.12 -41.51 -4.40
N LYS A 399 1.22 -42.56 -3.61
CA LYS A 399 2.46 -42.98 -2.96
C LYS A 399 3.39 -43.52 -4.05
N GLU A 400 4.15 -42.68 -4.72
CA GLU A 400 5.35 -43.18 -5.41
C GLU A 400 6.50 -43.17 -4.40
N GLY A 401 6.94 -44.35 -4.01
CA GLY A 401 8.18 -44.58 -3.28
C GLY A 401 8.18 -44.18 -1.80
N GLY A 402 7.04 -44.00 -1.13
CA GLY A 402 6.97 -43.91 0.35
C GLY A 402 7.52 -42.62 0.97
N ARG A 403 7.77 -41.56 0.22
CA ARG A 403 8.10 -40.24 0.74
C ARG A 403 7.09 -39.21 0.25
N ASP A 404 6.44 -38.53 1.21
CA ASP A 404 5.63 -37.35 0.89
C ASP A 404 6.54 -36.27 0.33
N VAL A 405 6.41 -35.95 -0.95
CA VAL A 405 7.10 -34.77 -1.53
C VAL A 405 6.27 -33.57 -1.14
N PRO A 406 6.83 -32.61 -0.39
CA PRO A 406 6.09 -31.40 -0.05
C PRO A 406 5.72 -30.68 -1.35
N PRO A 407 4.50 -30.13 -1.47
CA PRO A 407 4.10 -29.38 -2.65
C PRO A 407 5.06 -28.23 -2.87
N SER A 408 5.46 -28.03 -4.14
CA SER A 408 6.32 -26.93 -4.50
C SER A 408 5.62 -25.61 -4.27
N GLY A 409 6.27 -24.71 -3.55
CA GLY A 409 5.76 -23.37 -3.21
C GLY A 409 6.88 -22.34 -3.24
N ILE A 410 6.54 -21.08 -3.16
CA ILE A 410 7.48 -19.94 -3.09
C ILE A 410 7.53 -19.42 -1.65
N ASP A 411 8.70 -19.50 -1.03
CA ASP A 411 8.93 -18.88 0.27
C ASP A 411 8.92 -17.36 0.16
N CYS A 412 8.19 -16.72 1.06
CA CYS A 412 8.04 -15.27 1.09
C CYS A 412 7.84 -14.75 2.52
N MET A 413 7.91 -13.45 2.64
CA MET A 413 7.46 -12.73 3.82
C MET A 413 6.14 -12.03 3.49
N VAL A 414 5.15 -12.11 4.36
CA VAL A 414 3.81 -11.57 4.12
C VAL A 414 3.38 -10.63 5.22
N ARG A 415 2.68 -9.55 4.87
CA ARG A 415 1.88 -8.77 5.81
C ARG A 415 0.47 -8.58 5.27
N ILE A 416 -0.50 -8.59 6.17
CA ILE A 416 -1.92 -8.42 5.87
C ILE A 416 -2.48 -7.09 6.39
N ARG A 417 -1.61 -6.25 6.97
CA ARG A 417 -1.91 -4.90 7.47
C ARG A 417 -0.66 -4.03 7.45
N TYR A 418 -0.83 -2.74 7.29
CA TYR A 418 0.27 -1.77 7.18
C TYR A 418 1.32 -1.88 8.30
N ARG A 419 0.91 -1.89 9.57
CA ARG A 419 1.85 -1.87 10.71
C ARG A 419 2.20 -3.26 11.25
N GLN A 420 1.76 -4.32 10.58
CA GLN A 420 2.11 -5.67 10.98
C GLN A 420 3.57 -5.96 10.60
N PRO A 421 4.35 -6.64 11.47
CA PRO A 421 5.61 -7.23 11.07
C PRO A 421 5.42 -8.17 9.88
N LEU A 422 6.47 -8.33 9.07
CA LEU A 422 6.47 -9.30 8.00
C LEU A 422 6.57 -10.72 8.61
N GLU A 423 5.63 -11.59 8.26
CA GLU A 423 5.54 -12.96 8.72
C GLU A 423 5.99 -13.93 7.63
N ARG A 424 6.67 -15.01 8.04
CA ARG A 424 7.06 -16.08 7.12
C ARG A 424 5.85 -16.79 6.58
N ALA A 425 5.84 -17.01 5.28
CA ALA A 425 4.79 -17.74 4.61
C ALA A 425 5.32 -18.43 3.35
N ARG A 426 4.54 -19.35 2.84
CA ARG A 426 4.76 -20.00 1.55
C ARG A 426 3.53 -19.84 0.66
N LEU A 427 3.76 -19.47 -0.59
CA LEU A 427 2.72 -19.35 -1.60
C LEU A 427 2.56 -20.70 -2.32
N PHE A 428 1.33 -21.14 -2.43
CA PHE A 428 0.96 -22.33 -3.21
C PHE A 428 -0.01 -21.94 -4.32
N ARG A 429 0.17 -22.58 -5.48
CA ARG A 429 -0.74 -22.39 -6.60
C ARG A 429 -1.86 -23.42 -6.53
N GLY A 430 -3.11 -22.97 -6.47
CA GLY A 430 -4.29 -23.79 -6.70
C GLY A 430 -4.89 -23.59 -8.08
N PRO A 431 -5.94 -24.34 -8.44
CA PRO A 431 -6.58 -24.25 -9.76
C PRO A 431 -7.23 -22.89 -10.01
N ASP A 432 -7.85 -22.29 -9.00
CA ASP A 432 -8.62 -21.04 -9.07
C ASP A 432 -8.11 -19.94 -8.13
N ALA A 433 -7.10 -20.23 -7.30
CA ALA A 433 -6.62 -19.34 -6.26
C ALA A 433 -5.12 -19.52 -5.95
N LEU A 434 -4.55 -18.49 -5.33
CA LEU A 434 -3.30 -18.55 -4.59
C LEU A 434 -3.61 -18.79 -3.12
N TYR A 435 -2.87 -19.72 -2.49
CA TYR A 435 -2.91 -19.95 -1.04
C TYR A 435 -1.65 -19.43 -0.39
N ILE A 436 -1.80 -18.73 0.73
CA ILE A 436 -0.71 -18.25 1.57
C ILE A 436 -0.75 -19.04 2.86
N LEU A 437 0.19 -19.96 3.08
CA LEU A 437 0.35 -20.70 4.32
C LEU A 437 1.39 -20.00 5.19
N PHE A 438 0.97 -19.56 6.38
CA PHE A 438 1.84 -18.90 7.34
C PHE A 438 2.55 -19.91 8.25
N GLU A 439 3.78 -19.61 8.65
CA GLU A 439 4.53 -20.37 9.67
C GLU A 439 3.79 -20.34 11.03
N ASN A 440 3.20 -19.19 11.37
CA ASN A 440 2.39 -19.03 12.58
C ASN A 440 0.98 -18.53 12.21
N PRO A 441 -0.06 -18.98 12.91
CA PRO A 441 -1.41 -18.49 12.68
C PRO A 441 -1.51 -16.97 12.77
N GLN A 442 -2.21 -16.35 11.84
CA GLN A 442 -2.37 -14.91 11.74
C GLN A 442 -3.68 -14.46 12.38
N ARG A 443 -3.57 -13.39 13.20
CA ARG A 443 -4.73 -12.85 13.91
C ARG A 443 -5.53 -11.87 13.05
N GLY A 444 -6.85 -12.02 13.05
CA GLY A 444 -7.79 -11.04 12.47
C GLY A 444 -7.57 -10.85 10.96
N ILE A 445 -7.47 -11.95 10.22
CA ILE A 445 -7.50 -11.92 8.76
C ILE A 445 -8.85 -11.38 8.33
N THR A 446 -8.84 -10.25 7.62
CA THR A 446 -10.03 -9.45 7.35
C THR A 446 -10.29 -9.38 5.85
N PRO A 447 -11.48 -9.82 5.37
CA PRO A 447 -11.89 -9.66 3.97
C PRO A 447 -11.87 -8.18 3.54
N GLY A 448 -11.41 -7.91 2.32
CA GLY A 448 -11.26 -6.56 1.77
C GLY A 448 -9.90 -5.91 2.02
N GLN A 449 -9.12 -6.40 2.99
CA GLN A 449 -7.72 -6.00 3.16
C GLN A 449 -6.81 -6.66 2.13
N PHE A 450 -5.59 -6.16 2.00
CA PHE A 450 -4.59 -6.74 1.12
C PHE A 450 -3.64 -7.66 1.89
N ALA A 451 -3.34 -8.83 1.32
CA ALA A 451 -2.13 -9.57 1.65
C ALA A 451 -1.03 -9.13 0.65
N ALA A 452 0.10 -8.69 1.16
CA ALA A 452 1.26 -8.28 0.36
C ALA A 452 2.43 -9.19 0.67
N TRP A 453 3.06 -9.76 -0.37
CA TRP A 453 4.17 -10.71 -0.21
C TRP A 453 5.46 -10.16 -0.80
N TYR A 454 6.54 -10.41 -0.05
CA TYR A 454 7.88 -9.86 -0.26
C TYR A 454 8.90 -10.98 -0.41
N HIS A 455 9.93 -10.72 -1.20
CA HIS A 455 11.09 -11.60 -1.27
C HIS A 455 11.82 -11.63 0.08
N PRO A 456 12.16 -12.81 0.62
CA PRO A 456 12.66 -12.92 2.00
C PRO A 456 13.95 -12.14 2.28
N GLN A 457 14.88 -12.06 1.34
CA GLN A 457 16.18 -11.42 1.52
C GLN A 457 16.21 -9.98 1.00
N SER A 458 15.74 -9.74 -0.23
CA SER A 458 15.83 -8.41 -0.86
C SER A 458 14.80 -7.42 -0.35
N GLN A 459 13.76 -7.88 0.36
CA GLN A 459 12.62 -7.06 0.78
C GLN A 459 11.86 -6.41 -0.39
N GLU A 460 12.04 -6.95 -1.59
CA GLU A 460 11.28 -6.57 -2.77
C GLU A 460 9.83 -7.01 -2.61
N LEU A 461 8.90 -6.11 -2.85
CA LEU A 461 7.48 -6.41 -2.90
C LEU A 461 7.16 -7.07 -4.23
N LEU A 462 6.83 -8.36 -4.18
CA LEU A 462 6.61 -9.20 -5.37
C LEU A 462 5.20 -9.06 -5.92
N GLY A 463 4.23 -8.94 -5.02
CA GLY A 463 2.82 -8.84 -5.38
C GLY A 463 1.90 -8.73 -4.18
N SER A 464 0.61 -8.71 -4.45
CA SER A 464 -0.45 -8.63 -3.44
C SER A 464 -1.76 -9.22 -3.97
N GLY A 465 -2.73 -9.38 -3.08
CA GLY A 465 -4.08 -9.74 -3.45
C GLY A 465 -5.09 -9.31 -2.39
N VAL A 466 -6.34 -9.14 -2.81
CA VAL A 466 -7.44 -8.80 -1.90
C VAL A 466 -7.92 -10.07 -1.21
N ILE A 467 -7.93 -10.06 0.11
CA ILE A 467 -8.37 -11.15 0.98
C ILE A 467 -9.87 -11.36 0.85
#